data_6c1d85a230b7a76cb51a93f92de75e96
#
_entry.id   6c1d85a230b7a76cb51a93f92de75e96
#
_cell.length_a   1.000
_cell.length_b   1.000
_cell.length_c   1.000
_cell.angle_alpha   90.00
_cell.angle_beta   90.00
_cell.angle_gamma   90.00
#
_symmetry.space_group_name_H-M   'P 1'
#
loop_
_entity.id
_entity.type
_entity.pdbx_description
1 polymer ?
#
loop_
_entity_poly.entity_id
_entity_poly.type
_entity_poly.pdbx_seq_one_letter_code
_entity_poly.pdbx_strand_id
1 'polypeptide(L)'
;MYDGTEVSGSEVLNVIRKFSDETMGILVQTNKNKTYYNYNFDAEKGELGKELDNSYKNAQDVASDKYINPTARFQGSIVKDVNGTIIGIVFVQV
;
A
#
# COMPACT_ATOMS: atom_id res chain seq x y z
N MET A 1 -11.28 -0.16 -9.12
CA MET A 1 -10.42 -1.27 -8.65
C MET A 1 -10.45 -1.36 -7.13
N TYR A 2 -9.65 -0.57 -6.42
CA TYR A 2 -9.65 -0.60 -4.95
C TYR A 2 -10.20 0.67 -4.31
N ASP A 3 -10.65 1.62 -5.10
CA ASP A 3 -11.09 2.93 -4.62
C ASP A 3 -12.40 2.83 -3.87
N GLY A 4 -12.38 3.16 -2.57
CA GLY A 4 -13.53 3.05 -1.70
C GLY A 4 -13.90 1.63 -1.31
N THR A 5 -13.13 0.63 -1.72
CA THR A 5 -13.42 -0.79 -1.46
C THR A 5 -12.74 -1.23 -0.17
N GLU A 6 -13.47 -2.00 0.64
CA GLU A 6 -12.91 -2.61 1.84
C GLU A 6 -12.39 -4.00 1.50
N VAL A 7 -11.15 -4.31 1.89
CA VAL A 7 -10.48 -5.57 1.61
C VAL A 7 -9.83 -6.12 2.87
N SER A 8 -9.51 -7.42 2.85
CA SER A 8 -8.77 -8.04 3.95
C SER A 8 -7.28 -7.71 3.88
N GLY A 9 -6.58 -7.89 5.01
CA GLY A 9 -5.13 -7.78 5.03
C GLY A 9 -4.45 -8.76 4.09
N SER A 10 -5.03 -9.96 3.90
CA SER A 10 -4.55 -10.93 2.91
C SER A 10 -4.54 -10.33 1.50
N GLU A 11 -5.59 -9.60 1.14
CA GLU A 11 -5.66 -8.95 -0.17
C GLU A 11 -4.65 -7.82 -0.27
N VAL A 12 -4.43 -7.04 0.80
CA VAL A 12 -3.40 -6.01 0.83
C VAL A 12 -2.02 -6.61 0.54
N LEU A 13 -1.70 -7.75 1.17
CA LEU A 13 -0.45 -8.47 0.95
C LEU A 13 -0.32 -8.93 -0.50
N ASN A 14 -1.40 -9.43 -1.08
CA ASN A 14 -1.44 -9.85 -2.49
C ASN A 14 -1.18 -8.67 -3.43
N VAL A 15 -1.76 -7.51 -3.14
CA VAL A 15 -1.60 -6.31 -3.95
C VAL A 15 -0.15 -5.84 -3.95
N ILE A 16 0.51 -5.87 -2.80
CA ILE A 16 1.93 -5.49 -2.70
C ILE A 16 2.77 -6.36 -3.63
N ARG A 17 2.53 -7.67 -3.63
CA ARG A 17 3.25 -8.62 -4.48
C ARG A 17 2.88 -8.46 -5.95
N LYS A 18 1.60 -8.33 -6.24
CA LYS A 18 1.05 -8.26 -7.60
C LYS A 18 1.61 -7.07 -8.38
N PHE A 19 1.77 -5.94 -7.70
CA PHE A 19 2.24 -4.70 -8.33
C PHE A 19 3.71 -4.42 -8.10
N SER A 20 4.50 -5.42 -7.67
CA SER A 20 5.92 -5.24 -7.39
C SER A 20 6.73 -4.85 -8.64
N ASP A 21 6.27 -5.23 -9.83
CA ASP A 21 6.91 -4.90 -11.10
C ASP A 21 6.32 -3.66 -11.78
N GLU A 22 5.33 -3.05 -11.15
CA GLU A 22 4.70 -1.85 -11.69
C GLU A 22 5.34 -0.59 -11.12
N THR A 23 5.27 0.50 -11.90
CA THR A 23 5.81 1.80 -11.48
C THR A 23 4.75 2.51 -10.64
N MET A 24 4.49 2.00 -9.45
CA MET A 24 3.52 2.57 -8.52
C MET A 24 3.81 2.08 -7.10
N GLY A 25 3.37 2.84 -6.12
CA GLY A 25 3.56 2.52 -4.71
C GLY A 25 2.30 2.02 -4.03
N ILE A 26 2.50 1.36 -2.89
CA ILE A 26 1.41 0.94 -2.00
C ILE A 26 1.71 1.54 -0.63
N LEU A 27 0.80 2.33 -0.11
CA LEU A 27 0.88 2.84 1.26
C LEU A 27 -0.08 2.07 2.13
N VAL A 28 0.42 1.47 3.20
CA VAL A 28 -0.41 0.74 4.16
C VAL A 28 -0.34 1.45 5.51
N GLN A 29 -1.50 1.88 6.00
CA GLN A 29 -1.64 2.49 7.31
C GLN A 29 -2.35 1.53 8.24
N THR A 30 -1.61 1.00 9.21
CA THR A 30 -2.14 0.14 10.26
C THR A 30 -2.34 0.96 11.52
N ASN A 31 -2.83 0.32 12.58
CA ASN A 31 -2.96 0.97 13.90
C ASN A 31 -1.61 1.38 14.49
N LYS A 32 -0.51 0.82 13.99
CA LYS A 32 0.82 1.05 14.55
C LYS A 32 1.70 1.91 13.67
N ASN A 33 1.52 1.85 12.34
CA ASN A 33 2.53 2.43 11.45
C ASN A 33 1.97 2.74 10.07
N LYS A 34 2.72 3.58 9.34
CA LYS A 34 2.55 3.82 7.92
C LYS A 34 3.78 3.28 7.21
N THR A 35 3.57 2.46 6.18
CA THR A 35 4.68 1.91 5.42
C THR A 35 4.38 2.00 3.93
N TYR A 36 5.34 2.51 3.16
CA TYR A 36 5.30 2.48 1.70
C TYR A 36 5.98 1.21 1.20
N TYR A 37 5.38 0.58 0.19
CA TYR A 37 5.93 -0.58 -0.49
C TYR A 37 6.09 -0.27 -1.96
N ASN A 38 7.12 -0.83 -2.58
CA ASN A 38 7.44 -0.75 -4.00
C ASN A 38 7.94 0.63 -4.43
N TYR A 39 7.17 1.69 -4.23
CA TYR A 39 7.57 3.07 -4.51
C TYR A 39 7.05 3.99 -3.42
N ASN A 40 7.83 5.02 -3.13
CA ASN A 40 7.34 6.15 -2.35
C ASN A 40 6.47 7.05 -3.24
N PHE A 41 5.51 7.73 -2.67
CA PHE A 41 4.69 8.69 -3.42
C PHE A 41 4.03 9.67 -2.46
N ASP A 42 3.66 10.85 -3.00
CA ASP A 42 2.95 11.89 -2.26
C ASP A 42 1.49 11.87 -2.71
N ALA A 43 0.60 11.39 -1.83
CA ALA A 43 -0.82 11.27 -2.15
C ALA A 43 -1.50 12.63 -2.31
N GLU A 44 -1.04 13.66 -1.60
CA GLU A 44 -1.62 15.00 -1.67
C GLU A 44 -1.26 15.71 -2.97
N LYS A 45 0.00 15.55 -3.40
CA LYS A 45 0.50 16.21 -4.61
C LYS A 45 0.28 15.38 -5.87
N GLY A 46 -0.02 14.09 -5.73
CA GLY A 46 -0.13 13.20 -6.87
C GLY A 46 1.21 12.97 -7.57
N GLU A 47 2.29 12.83 -6.80
CA GLU A 47 3.63 12.69 -7.35
C GLU A 47 4.25 11.37 -6.91
N LEU A 48 4.79 10.62 -7.89
CA LEU A 48 5.52 9.39 -7.63
C LEU A 48 6.94 9.73 -7.17
N GLY A 49 7.40 9.02 -6.14
CA GLY A 49 8.76 9.18 -5.62
C GLY A 49 9.70 8.09 -6.09
N LYS A 50 10.62 7.70 -5.21
CA LYS A 50 11.67 6.72 -5.53
C LYS A 50 11.19 5.30 -5.35
N GLU A 51 11.78 4.39 -6.14
CA GLU A 51 11.64 2.97 -5.92
C GLU A 51 12.24 2.59 -4.57
N LEU A 52 11.54 1.72 -3.85
CA LEU A 52 11.95 1.29 -2.51
C LEU A 52 12.40 -0.16 -2.53
N ASP A 53 13.42 -0.45 -1.72
CA ASP A 53 13.90 -1.80 -1.48
C ASP A 53 13.31 -2.30 -0.16
N ASN A 54 11.99 -2.39 -0.10
CA ASN A 54 11.30 -2.82 1.11
C ASN A 54 11.11 -4.32 1.13
N SER A 55 11.40 -4.93 2.28
CA SER A 55 11.14 -6.33 2.46
C SER A 55 9.67 -6.59 2.75
N TYR A 56 9.01 -7.23 1.82
CA TYR A 56 7.66 -7.73 1.99
C TYR A 56 7.53 -8.68 3.20
N LYS A 57 8.63 -9.32 3.59
CA LYS A 57 8.65 -10.24 4.73
C LYS A 57 8.26 -9.57 6.04
N ASN A 58 8.59 -8.29 6.20
CA ASN A 58 8.24 -7.54 7.41
C ASN A 58 6.72 -7.40 7.57
N ALA A 59 5.99 -7.35 6.48
CA ALA A 59 4.53 -7.28 6.52
C ALA A 59 3.88 -8.57 7.01
N GLN A 60 4.59 -9.68 6.90
CA GLN A 60 4.11 -11.00 7.31
C GLN A 60 4.63 -11.41 8.70
N ASP A 61 5.54 -10.64 9.28
CA ASP A 61 6.15 -10.95 10.57
C ASP A 61 5.34 -10.31 11.70
N VAL A 62 4.70 -11.15 12.50
CA VAL A 62 3.83 -10.69 13.61
C VAL A 62 4.61 -9.88 14.66
N ALA A 63 5.90 -10.05 14.75
CA ALA A 63 6.76 -9.31 15.68
C ALA A 63 7.18 -7.93 15.13
N SER A 64 6.97 -7.69 13.82
CA SER A 64 7.33 -6.44 13.19
C SER A 64 6.26 -5.38 13.43
N ASP A 65 6.67 -4.12 13.60
CA ASP A 65 5.74 -2.99 13.65
C ASP A 65 5.08 -2.71 12.28
N LYS A 66 5.58 -3.34 11.22
CA LYS A 66 5.03 -3.26 9.86
C LYS A 66 4.09 -4.43 9.54
N TYR A 67 3.76 -5.24 10.53
CA TYR A 67 2.89 -6.40 10.35
C TYR A 67 1.52 -6.01 9.82
N ILE A 68 1.07 -6.72 8.80
CA ILE A 68 -0.28 -6.60 8.25
C ILE A 68 -1.05 -7.85 8.65
N ASN A 69 -2.05 -7.69 9.52
CA ASN A 69 -2.89 -8.80 9.95
C ASN A 69 -3.75 -9.27 8.77
N PRO A 70 -3.62 -10.53 8.32
CA PRO A 70 -4.37 -11.02 7.16
C PRO A 70 -5.89 -10.96 7.32
N THR A 71 -6.39 -11.00 8.55
CA THR A 71 -7.83 -10.97 8.82
C THR A 71 -8.35 -9.56 9.14
N ALA A 72 -7.48 -8.58 9.27
CA ALA A 72 -7.89 -7.20 9.47
C ALA A 72 -8.56 -6.66 8.20
N ARG A 73 -9.31 -5.58 8.34
CA ARG A 73 -10.00 -4.94 7.22
C ARG A 73 -9.34 -3.60 6.92
N PHE A 74 -9.21 -3.32 5.63
CA PHE A 74 -8.58 -2.10 5.13
C PHE A 74 -9.45 -1.46 4.08
N GLN A 75 -9.52 -0.15 4.08
CA GLN A 75 -10.21 0.60 3.03
C GLN A 75 -9.18 1.12 2.03
N GLY A 76 -9.41 0.85 0.74
CA GLY A 76 -8.52 1.25 -0.33
C GLY A 76 -8.89 2.58 -0.94
N SER A 77 -7.88 3.30 -1.42
CA SER A 77 -8.04 4.53 -2.20
C SER A 77 -6.97 4.56 -3.28
N ILE A 78 -7.35 5.00 -4.48
CA ILE A 78 -6.42 5.11 -5.60
C ILE A 78 -5.90 6.53 -5.69
N VAL A 79 -4.59 6.68 -5.90
CA VAL A 79 -3.92 7.98 -6.09
C VAL A 79 -3.47 8.08 -7.55
N LYS A 80 -3.83 9.19 -8.19
CA LYS A 80 -3.47 9.47 -9.59
C LYS A 80 -2.64 10.75 -9.66
N ASP A 81 -1.81 10.83 -10.70
CA ASP A 81 -1.08 12.06 -11.01
C ASP A 81 -1.97 13.02 -11.80
N VAL A 82 -1.39 14.16 -12.23
CA VAL A 82 -2.14 15.19 -12.98
C VAL A 82 -2.64 14.69 -14.33
N ASN A 83 -2.04 13.64 -14.86
CA ASN A 83 -2.41 13.05 -16.14
C ASN A 83 -3.42 11.92 -16.00
N GLY A 84 -3.85 11.60 -14.77
CA GLY A 84 -4.78 10.52 -14.51
C GLY A 84 -4.12 9.14 -14.43
N THR A 85 -2.80 9.07 -14.42
CA THR A 85 -2.07 7.81 -14.28
C THR A 85 -2.07 7.39 -12.80
N ILE A 86 -2.39 6.13 -12.53
CA ILE A 86 -2.35 5.59 -11.17
C ILE A 86 -0.90 5.48 -10.72
N ILE A 87 -0.56 6.17 -9.64
CA ILE A 87 0.80 6.16 -9.06
C ILE A 87 0.85 5.48 -7.71
N GLY A 88 -0.29 5.21 -7.11
CA GLY A 88 -0.31 4.55 -5.81
C GLY A 88 -1.69 4.10 -5.38
N ILE A 89 -1.69 3.19 -4.41
CA ILE A 89 -2.90 2.74 -3.72
C ILE A 89 -2.63 2.91 -2.22
N VAL A 90 -3.60 3.48 -1.51
CA VAL A 90 -3.53 3.65 -0.05
C VAL A 90 -4.51 2.68 0.58
N PHE A 91 -4.04 1.90 1.54
CA PHE A 91 -4.89 1.04 2.36
C PHE A 91 -4.82 1.50 3.80
N VAL A 92 -5.98 1.82 4.37
CA VAL A 92 -6.09 2.28 5.77
C VAL A 92 -6.86 1.24 6.56
N GLN A 93 -6.29 0.74 7.64
CA GLN A 93 -6.96 -0.21 8.52
C GLN A 93 -8.16 0.44 9.19
N VAL A 94 -9.29 -0.21 9.10
CA VAL A 94 -10.55 0.25 9.72
C VAL A 94 -10.88 -0.51 10.99
#